data_4f101665c4fc6c62b987d07d97eedbfc
#
_entry.id   4f101665c4fc6c62b987d07d97eedbfc
#
_cell.length_a   1.000
_cell.length_b   1.000
_cell.length_c   1.000
_cell.angle_alpha   90.00
_cell.angle_beta   90.00
_cell.angle_gamma   90.00
#
_symmetry.space_group_name_H-M   'P 1'
#
loop_
_entity.id
_entity.type
_entity.pdbx_description
1 polymer ?
#
loop_
_entity_poly.entity_id
_entity_poly.type
_entity_poly.pdbx_seq_one_letter_code
_entity_poly.pdbx_strand_id
1 'polypeptide(L)'
;MIPEKEYQKIIKSMPIFCVDFLFKCGDKHLLIKRNEEPCKGLYWVVGGRLFHKEKIHELAERVHKREVGKYYSNFKIIGISNYIFPDVPNSRATHTPTLLTEVIVDEMFTPKIDNTHSDFIWTTELPQQLKEQTVFFYD
;
A
#
# COMPACT_ATOMS: atom_id res chain seq x y z
N MET A 1 -0.56 -19.69 2.43
CA MET A 1 -1.61 -18.63 2.44
C MET A 1 -2.72 -19.00 3.39
N ILE A 2 -3.26 -18.02 4.07
CA ILE A 2 -4.40 -18.23 4.97
C ILE A 2 -5.65 -18.46 4.13
N PRO A 3 -6.42 -19.55 4.37
CA PRO A 3 -7.69 -19.75 3.66
C PRO A 3 -8.63 -18.55 3.85
N GLU A 4 -9.39 -18.21 2.81
CA GLU A 4 -10.22 -17.00 2.80
C GLU A 4 -11.19 -16.93 3.99
N LYS A 5 -11.83 -18.02 4.34
CA LYS A 5 -12.78 -18.05 5.47
C LYS A 5 -12.11 -17.73 6.80
N GLU A 6 -10.88 -18.21 6.99
CA GLU A 6 -10.10 -17.91 8.19
C GLU A 6 -9.59 -16.48 8.17
N TYR A 7 -9.15 -16.01 6.99
CA TYR A 7 -8.69 -14.63 6.83
C TYR A 7 -9.81 -13.63 7.18
N GLN A 8 -11.05 -13.89 6.76
CA GLN A 8 -12.18 -13.03 7.08
C GLN A 8 -12.45 -12.97 8.60
N LYS A 9 -12.19 -14.05 9.32
CA LYS A 9 -12.27 -14.03 10.79
C LYS A 9 -11.17 -13.20 11.41
N ILE A 10 -9.96 -13.30 10.87
CA ILE A 10 -8.80 -12.57 11.37
C ILE A 10 -9.01 -11.06 11.21
N ILE A 11 -9.44 -10.59 10.04
CA ILE A 11 -9.61 -9.15 9.80
C ILE A 11 -10.71 -8.52 10.64
N LYS A 12 -11.64 -9.33 11.15
CA LYS A 12 -12.68 -8.86 12.08
C LYS A 12 -12.18 -8.81 13.53
N SER A 13 -11.10 -9.51 13.84
CA SER A 13 -10.64 -9.72 15.20
C SER A 13 -9.37 -8.97 15.55
N MET A 14 -8.58 -8.54 14.56
CA MET A 14 -7.29 -7.91 14.83
C MET A 14 -6.84 -7.04 13.65
N PRO A 15 -5.97 -6.05 13.94
CA PRO A 15 -5.37 -5.24 12.88
C PRO A 15 -4.49 -6.09 11.97
N ILE A 16 -4.39 -5.65 10.71
CA ILE A 16 -3.52 -6.27 9.72
C ILE A 16 -2.37 -5.32 9.43
N PHE A 17 -1.15 -5.72 9.78
CA PHE A 17 0.03 -4.89 9.55
C PHE A 17 0.39 -4.86 8.07
N CYS A 18 0.60 -3.64 7.55
CA CYS A 18 0.92 -3.41 6.14
C CYS A 18 2.18 -2.55 5.99
N VAL A 19 2.76 -2.60 4.81
CA VAL A 19 3.83 -1.68 4.40
C VAL A 19 3.43 -1.06 3.07
N ASP A 20 3.42 0.25 3.01
CA ASP A 20 3.12 1.01 1.80
C ASP A 20 4.39 1.63 1.23
N PHE A 21 4.41 1.77 -0.10
CA PHE A 21 5.56 2.30 -0.84
C PHE A 21 5.12 3.48 -1.68
N LEU A 22 5.60 4.65 -1.32
CA LEU A 22 5.35 5.88 -2.05
C LEU A 22 6.50 6.10 -3.02
N PHE A 23 6.30 5.69 -4.27
CA PHE A 23 7.27 5.94 -5.34
C PHE A 23 7.19 7.40 -5.74
N LYS A 24 8.32 8.08 -5.69
CA LYS A 24 8.40 9.52 -5.94
C LYS A 24 9.41 9.83 -7.03
N CYS A 25 8.97 10.57 -8.03
CA CYS A 25 9.81 11.09 -9.12
C CYS A 25 9.67 12.61 -9.14
N GLY A 26 10.70 13.33 -8.71
CA GLY A 26 10.60 14.77 -8.51
C GLY A 26 9.54 15.09 -7.45
N ASP A 27 8.53 15.87 -7.81
CA ASP A 27 7.41 16.21 -6.93
C ASP A 27 6.17 15.34 -7.13
N LYS A 28 6.25 14.31 -7.99
CA LYS A 28 5.11 13.46 -8.32
C LYS A 28 5.22 12.09 -7.67
N HIS A 29 4.08 11.58 -7.22
CA HIS A 29 3.95 10.30 -6.55
C HIS A 29 3.10 9.35 -7.40
N LEU A 30 3.45 8.07 -7.39
CA LEU A 30 2.67 7.03 -8.06
C LEU A 30 1.49 6.61 -7.20
N LEU A 31 0.30 6.70 -7.75
CA LEU A 31 -0.91 6.13 -7.14
C LEU A 31 -1.56 5.17 -8.12
N ILE A 32 -2.14 4.11 -7.59
CA ILE A 32 -2.77 3.04 -8.37
C ILE A 32 -4.24 2.94 -7.96
N LYS A 33 -5.13 2.87 -8.95
CA LYS A 33 -6.57 2.80 -8.70
C LYS A 33 -6.94 1.38 -8.22
N ARG A 34 -7.61 1.31 -7.08
CA ARG A 34 -7.98 0.04 -6.46
C ARG A 34 -9.26 -0.53 -7.07
N ASN A 35 -9.28 -1.84 -7.31
CA ASN A 35 -10.46 -2.59 -7.74
C ASN A 35 -11.12 -3.35 -6.60
N GLU A 36 -10.51 -3.37 -5.41
CA GLU A 36 -10.99 -4.12 -4.25
C GLU A 36 -11.19 -3.21 -3.05
N GLU A 37 -12.09 -3.62 -2.15
CA GLU A 37 -12.25 -2.96 -0.85
C GLU A 37 -11.06 -3.29 0.07
N PRO A 38 -10.61 -2.39 0.95
CA PRO A 38 -11.13 -1.03 1.17
C PRO A 38 -10.71 -0.06 0.07
N CYS A 39 -11.40 1.08 -0.02
CA CYS A 39 -11.08 2.17 -0.94
C CYS A 39 -11.23 1.80 -2.42
N LYS A 40 -12.15 0.90 -2.75
CA LYS A 40 -12.45 0.54 -4.14
C LYS A 40 -12.78 1.80 -4.95
N GLY A 41 -12.14 1.92 -6.11
CA GLY A 41 -12.33 3.05 -7.02
C GLY A 41 -11.46 4.26 -6.70
N LEU A 42 -10.74 4.27 -5.58
CA LEU A 42 -9.83 5.36 -5.22
C LEU A 42 -8.41 5.05 -5.70
N TYR A 43 -7.66 6.11 -5.98
CA TYR A 43 -6.22 6.00 -6.21
C TYR A 43 -5.51 5.95 -4.86
N TRP A 44 -4.61 4.99 -4.70
CA TRP A 44 -3.91 4.73 -3.45
C TRP A 44 -2.46 4.34 -3.71
N VAL A 45 -1.67 4.33 -2.66
CA VAL A 45 -0.25 3.93 -2.75
C VAL A 45 -0.11 2.43 -2.95
N VAL A 46 1.02 2.03 -3.53
CA VAL A 46 1.42 0.63 -3.64
C VAL A 46 1.71 0.07 -2.25
N GLY A 47 1.25 -1.14 -1.96
CA GLY A 47 1.52 -1.74 -0.66
C GLY A 47 0.92 -3.14 -0.52
N GLY A 48 1.13 -3.71 0.66
CA GLY A 48 0.60 -5.02 0.97
C GLY A 48 0.77 -5.38 2.43
N ARG A 49 0.03 -6.42 2.86
CA ARG A 49 0.14 -6.91 4.22
C ARG A 49 1.41 -7.71 4.42
N LEU A 50 1.94 -7.67 5.63
CA LEU A 50 3.08 -8.48 6.02
C LEU A 50 2.60 -9.91 6.30
N PHE A 51 3.26 -10.89 5.68
CA PHE A 51 2.94 -12.29 5.92
C PHE A 51 3.61 -12.79 7.20
N HIS A 52 3.10 -13.87 7.76
CA HIS A 52 3.70 -14.47 8.94
C HIS A 52 5.17 -14.83 8.68
N LYS A 53 6.06 -14.38 9.57
CA LYS A 53 7.52 -14.58 9.49
C LYS A 53 8.21 -13.94 8.27
N GLU A 54 7.50 -13.09 7.53
CA GLU A 54 8.08 -12.34 6.41
C GLU A 54 8.84 -11.13 6.94
N LYS A 55 10.06 -10.92 6.45
CA LYS A 55 10.82 -9.70 6.74
C LYS A 55 10.33 -8.56 5.85
N ILE A 56 10.51 -7.33 6.32
CA ILE A 56 10.02 -6.15 5.56
C ILE A 56 10.65 -6.06 4.17
N HIS A 57 11.97 -6.35 4.03
CA HIS A 57 12.59 -6.33 2.72
C HIS A 57 12.08 -7.44 1.79
N GLU A 58 11.66 -8.58 2.35
CA GLU A 58 11.04 -9.66 1.58
C GLU A 58 9.65 -9.24 1.08
N LEU A 59 8.88 -8.57 1.93
CA LEU A 59 7.60 -7.97 1.53
C LEU A 59 7.82 -6.94 0.43
N ALA A 60 8.82 -6.06 0.59
CA ALA A 60 9.13 -5.04 -0.40
C ALA A 60 9.44 -5.66 -1.77
N GLU A 61 10.29 -6.68 -1.80
CA GLU A 61 10.61 -7.37 -3.05
C GLU A 61 9.38 -7.98 -3.70
N ARG A 62 8.55 -8.66 -2.90
CA ARG A 62 7.32 -9.31 -3.39
C ARG A 62 6.34 -8.29 -3.97
N VAL A 63 6.07 -7.22 -3.24
CA VAL A 63 5.10 -6.20 -3.65
C VAL A 63 5.61 -5.38 -4.83
N HIS A 64 6.87 -4.97 -4.81
CA HIS A 64 7.46 -4.20 -5.91
C HIS A 64 7.42 -5.00 -7.22
N LYS A 65 7.83 -6.26 -7.20
CA LYS A 65 7.80 -7.11 -8.39
C LYS A 65 6.39 -7.33 -8.92
N ARG A 66 5.43 -7.50 -8.02
CA ARG A 66 4.03 -7.73 -8.40
C ARG A 66 3.40 -6.48 -9.02
N GLU A 67 3.62 -5.31 -8.41
CA GLU A 67 2.87 -4.10 -8.78
C GLU A 67 3.63 -3.12 -9.66
N VAL A 68 4.95 -3.08 -9.55
CA VAL A 68 5.76 -2.16 -10.37
C VAL A 68 6.73 -2.88 -11.30
N GLY A 69 6.88 -4.19 -11.16
CA GLY A 69 7.67 -5.02 -12.05
C GLY A 69 9.16 -5.11 -11.72
N LYS A 70 9.64 -4.36 -10.73
CA LYS A 70 11.06 -4.30 -10.36
C LYS A 70 11.19 -3.99 -8.88
N TYR A 71 12.17 -4.62 -8.21
CA TYR A 71 12.48 -4.34 -6.81
C TYR A 71 13.39 -3.11 -6.67
N TYR A 72 13.02 -2.21 -5.76
CA TYR A 72 13.81 -1.03 -5.38
C TYR A 72 14.22 -1.17 -3.93
N SER A 73 15.50 -1.42 -3.69
CA SER A 73 16.02 -1.66 -2.33
C SER A 73 16.27 -0.37 -1.54
N ASN A 74 16.18 0.79 -2.18
CA ASN A 74 16.51 2.09 -1.59
C ASN A 74 15.34 2.75 -0.85
N PHE A 75 14.31 1.98 -0.47
CA PHE A 75 13.19 2.55 0.27
C PHE A 75 13.59 2.92 1.69
N LYS A 76 12.97 3.96 2.24
CA LYS A 76 13.15 4.38 3.63
C LYS A 76 11.80 4.63 4.29
N ILE A 77 11.71 4.39 5.59
CA ILE A 77 10.49 4.64 6.36
C ILE A 77 10.36 6.16 6.58
N ILE A 78 9.23 6.74 6.18
CA ILE A 78 8.97 8.17 6.32
C ILE A 78 7.81 8.47 7.27
N GLY A 79 7.07 7.46 7.71
CA GLY A 79 5.97 7.68 8.63
C GLY A 79 5.28 6.39 9.04
N ILE A 80 4.30 6.54 9.92
CA ILE A 80 3.41 5.46 10.36
C ILE A 80 1.99 5.92 10.16
N SER A 81 1.21 5.08 9.49
CA SER A 81 -0.22 5.31 9.28
C SER A 81 -1.02 4.32 10.12
N ASN A 82 -2.21 4.73 10.52
CA ASN A 82 -3.15 3.84 11.19
C ASN A 82 -4.51 4.02 10.53
N TYR A 83 -4.74 3.22 9.49
CA TYR A 83 -5.97 3.33 8.71
C TYR A 83 -7.09 2.50 9.33
N ILE A 84 -8.24 3.13 9.51
CA ILE A 84 -9.48 2.48 9.93
C ILE A 84 -10.51 2.75 8.84
N PHE A 85 -11.01 1.69 8.24
CA PHE A 85 -11.98 1.75 7.14
C PHE A 85 -13.32 1.20 7.58
N PRO A 86 -14.43 1.64 6.95
CA PRO A 86 -15.74 1.07 7.23
C PRO A 86 -15.79 -0.43 6.96
N ASP A 87 -16.60 -1.15 7.75
CA ASP A 87 -16.89 -2.56 7.51
C ASP A 87 -17.81 -2.67 6.29
N VAL A 88 -17.25 -3.14 5.19
CA VAL A 88 -18.00 -3.37 3.95
C VAL A 88 -17.80 -4.80 3.50
N PRO A 89 -18.77 -5.40 2.76
CA PRO A 89 -18.63 -6.76 2.26
C PRO A 89 -17.35 -6.93 1.42
N ASN A 90 -16.69 -8.07 1.59
CA ASN A 90 -15.50 -8.46 0.83
C ASN A 90 -14.29 -7.54 1.03
N SER A 91 -14.25 -6.76 2.09
CA SER A 91 -13.07 -5.96 2.40
C SER A 91 -11.88 -6.85 2.76
N ARG A 92 -10.69 -6.48 2.27
CA ARG A 92 -9.45 -7.21 2.56
C ARG A 92 -8.87 -6.87 3.92
N ALA A 93 -9.23 -5.71 4.47
CA ALA A 93 -8.84 -5.29 5.81
C ALA A 93 -9.66 -4.08 6.21
N THR A 94 -9.95 -3.94 7.50
CA THR A 94 -10.67 -2.79 8.04
C THR A 94 -9.81 -1.95 8.98
N HIS A 95 -8.71 -2.50 9.47
CA HIS A 95 -7.77 -1.80 10.35
C HIS A 95 -6.35 -2.18 9.96
N THR A 96 -5.58 -1.24 9.40
CA THR A 96 -4.23 -1.50 8.94
C THR A 96 -3.23 -0.49 9.49
N PRO A 97 -2.57 -0.81 10.62
CA PRO A 97 -1.35 -0.11 11.00
C PRO A 97 -0.32 -0.33 9.91
N THR A 98 0.29 0.74 9.42
CA THR A 98 1.06 0.68 8.18
C THR A 98 2.36 1.47 8.31
N LEU A 99 3.48 0.86 7.93
CA LEU A 99 4.70 1.62 7.71
C LEU A 99 4.61 2.27 6.34
N LEU A 100 4.71 3.60 6.30
CA LEU A 100 4.80 4.31 5.03
C LEU A 100 6.27 4.50 4.67
N THR A 101 6.65 3.99 3.50
CA THR A 101 8.01 4.11 2.99
C THR A 101 8.02 4.94 1.72
N GLU A 102 9.18 5.51 1.41
CA GLU A 102 9.39 6.31 0.20
C GLU A 102 10.49 5.71 -0.64
N VAL A 103 10.25 5.62 -1.94
CA VAL A 103 11.21 5.13 -2.92
C VAL A 103 11.42 6.23 -3.96
N ILE A 104 12.61 6.82 -3.98
CA ILE A 104 12.96 7.84 -4.98
C ILE A 104 13.37 7.15 -6.28
N VAL A 105 12.73 7.53 -7.39
CA VAL A 105 13.02 6.98 -8.72
C VAL A 105 13.37 8.10 -9.69
N ASP A 106 14.14 7.77 -10.72
CA ASP A 106 14.66 8.74 -11.70
C ASP A 106 13.66 9.09 -12.80
N GLU A 107 12.69 8.21 -13.03
CA GLU A 107 11.70 8.40 -14.10
C GLU A 107 10.32 7.90 -13.70
N MET A 108 9.30 8.49 -14.29
CA MET A 108 7.92 8.06 -14.12
C MET A 108 7.65 6.85 -15.02
N PHE A 109 7.79 5.65 -14.46
CA PHE A 109 7.59 4.41 -15.19
C PHE A 109 6.11 4.02 -15.25
N THR A 110 5.78 3.08 -16.13
CA THR A 110 4.46 2.45 -16.18
C THR A 110 4.46 1.24 -15.24
N PRO A 111 3.66 1.24 -14.18
CA PRO A 111 3.61 0.10 -13.28
C PRO A 111 2.95 -1.11 -13.93
N LYS A 112 3.20 -2.28 -13.35
CA LYS A 112 2.54 -3.51 -13.77
C LYS A 112 1.16 -3.55 -13.13
N ILE A 113 0.11 -3.41 -13.95
CA ILE A 113 -1.28 -3.44 -13.47
C ILE A 113 -1.75 -4.90 -13.43
N ASP A 114 -2.27 -5.34 -12.29
CA ASP A 114 -2.84 -6.68 -12.12
C ASP A 114 -4.36 -6.63 -11.98
N ASN A 115 -4.97 -7.75 -11.55
CA ASN A 115 -6.43 -7.86 -11.39
C ASN A 115 -7.00 -6.99 -10.27
N THR A 116 -6.17 -6.53 -9.34
CA THR A 116 -6.62 -5.72 -8.20
C THR A 116 -6.55 -4.22 -8.47
N HIS A 117 -5.99 -3.82 -9.61
CA HIS A 117 -5.80 -2.43 -9.99
C HIS A 117 -6.20 -2.20 -11.45
N SER A 118 -6.86 -1.08 -11.74
CA SER A 118 -7.39 -0.79 -13.08
C SER A 118 -6.71 0.38 -13.78
N ASP A 119 -5.96 1.22 -13.07
CA ASP A 119 -5.33 2.42 -13.63
C ASP A 119 -4.26 2.94 -12.69
N PHE A 120 -3.46 3.90 -13.16
CA PHE A 120 -2.46 4.58 -12.34
C PHE A 120 -2.32 6.04 -12.75
N ILE A 121 -1.79 6.84 -11.81
CA ILE A 121 -1.41 8.23 -12.08
C ILE A 121 -0.10 8.56 -11.37
N TRP A 122 0.63 9.52 -11.94
CA TRP A 122 1.71 10.22 -11.24
C TRP A 122 1.19 11.62 -10.93
N THR A 123 1.11 11.96 -9.65
CA THR A 123 0.44 13.19 -9.20
C THR A 123 1.19 13.85 -8.05
N THR A 124 1.03 15.16 -7.92
CA THR A 124 1.57 15.91 -6.78
C THR A 124 0.68 15.80 -5.54
N GLU A 125 -0.57 15.33 -5.71
CA GLU A 125 -1.53 15.25 -4.62
C GLU A 125 -1.55 13.86 -3.99
N LEU A 126 -1.37 13.80 -2.68
CA LEU A 126 -1.56 12.55 -1.91
C LEU A 126 -3.02 12.40 -1.52
N PRO A 127 -3.49 11.14 -1.34
CA PRO A 127 -4.86 10.92 -0.86
C PRO A 127 -5.08 11.62 0.48
N GLN A 128 -6.24 12.25 0.64
CA GLN A 128 -6.57 13.01 1.85
C GLN A 128 -6.56 12.12 3.09
N GLN A 129 -7.12 10.91 2.99
CA GLN A 129 -7.12 9.97 4.11
C GLN A 129 -5.71 9.56 4.53
N LEU A 130 -4.80 9.42 3.58
CA LEU A 130 -3.40 9.13 3.89
C LEU A 130 -2.79 10.28 4.69
N LYS A 131 -2.98 11.51 4.26
CA LYS A 131 -2.44 12.69 4.96
C LYS A 131 -3.00 12.81 6.37
N GLU A 132 -4.28 12.55 6.54
CA GLU A 132 -4.96 12.69 7.84
C GLU A 132 -4.59 11.58 8.84
N GLN A 133 -4.31 10.37 8.34
CA GLN A 133 -4.10 9.20 9.18
C GLN A 133 -2.63 8.77 9.28
N THR A 134 -1.71 9.61 8.82
CA THR A 134 -0.27 9.33 8.84
C THR A 134 0.46 10.33 9.72
N VAL A 135 1.33 9.82 10.59
CA VAL A 135 2.32 10.60 11.32
C VAL A 135 3.62 10.53 10.53
N PHE A 136 4.02 11.64 9.92
CA PHE A 136 5.26 11.71 9.17
C PHE A 136 6.43 12.01 10.12
N PHE A 137 7.56 11.36 9.89
CA PHE A 137 8.76 11.55 10.72
C PHE A 137 9.56 12.79 10.32
N TYR A 138 9.34 13.27 9.08
CA TYR A 138 10.05 14.42 8.52
C TYR A 138 9.05 15.42 7.96
N ASP A 139 9.43 16.67 7.99
CA ASP A 139 8.63 17.75 7.42
C ASP A 139 8.66 17.76 5.89
#